data_4c8989551ead6234b11939aae216602f
#
_entry.id   4c8989551ead6234b11939aae216602f
#
_cell.length_a   1.000
_cell.length_b   1.000
_cell.length_c   1.000
_cell.angle_alpha   90.00
_cell.angle_beta   90.00
_cell.angle_gamma   90.00
#
_symmetry.space_group_name_H-M   'P 1'
#
loop_
_entity.id
_entity.type
_entity.pdbx_description
1 polymer ?
#
loop_
_entity_poly.entity_id
_entity_poly.type
_entity_poly.pdbx_seq_one_letter_code
_entity_poly.pdbx_strand_id
1 'polypeptide(L)' 'MEFTNNIYSSNPPPVKKLHSFLLSELGTQSRKVKYWGFSKDEAYIKAKSMHPEKNILWLKELV' A
#
# COMPACT_ATOMS: atom_id res chain seq x y z
N MET A 1 -34.24 4.94 5.14
CA MET A 1 -33.50 4.75 5.07
C MET A 1 -33.18 4.09 4.65
N GLU A 2 -33.12 3.93 4.33
CA GLU A 2 -32.56 3.46 4.17
C GLU A 2 -32.08 3.27 3.45
N PHE A 3 -32.34 3.14 2.93
CA PHE A 3 -31.67 3.18 2.31
C PHE A 3 -30.70 2.99 1.94
N THR A 4 -30.62 3.07 1.56
CA THR A 4 -29.19 3.12 1.66
C THR A 4 -28.49 1.80 1.69
N ASN A 5 -29.04 0.87 2.27
CA ASN A 5 -28.42 -0.43 2.38
C ASN A 5 -28.15 -1.09 1.09
N ASN A 6 -29.00 -0.83 0.17
CA ASN A 6 -28.89 -1.49 -1.11
C ASN A 6 -27.65 -1.14 -1.82
N ILE A 7 -27.20 0.04 -1.56
CA ILE A 7 -26.04 0.52 -2.25
C ILE A 7 -24.85 -0.36 -1.98
N TYR A 8 -24.79 -0.86 -0.79
CA TYR A 8 -23.64 -1.64 -0.40
C TYR A 8 -23.57 -2.96 -1.09
N SER A 9 -24.72 -3.51 -1.39
CA SER A 9 -24.72 -4.86 -1.94
C SER A 9 -24.18 -4.91 -3.35
N SER A 10 -24.09 -3.79 -4.03
CA SER A 10 -23.61 -3.81 -5.39
C SER A 10 -22.09 -3.70 -5.49
N ASN A 11 -21.42 -3.41 -4.38
CA ASN A 11 -19.98 -3.26 -4.37
C ASN A 11 -19.34 -4.20 -3.39
N PRO A 12 -18.29 -4.89 -3.80
CA PRO A 12 -17.58 -5.74 -2.84
C PRO A 12 -16.87 -4.87 -1.81
N PRO A 13 -16.65 -5.36 -0.60
CA PRO A 13 -15.88 -4.62 0.38
C PRO A 13 -14.45 -4.46 -0.10
N PRO A 14 -13.78 -3.40 0.32
CA PRO A 14 -12.39 -3.23 -0.04
C PRO A 14 -11.54 -4.32 0.58
N VAL A 15 -10.51 -4.72 -0.14
CA VAL A 15 -9.62 -5.78 0.29
C VAL A 15 -8.21 -5.24 0.31
N LYS A 16 -7.50 -5.51 1.39
CA LYS A 16 -6.12 -5.11 1.46
C LYS A 16 -5.29 -5.94 0.50
N LYS A 17 -4.31 -5.29 -0.09
CA LYS A 17 -3.41 -5.90 -1.03
C LYS A 17 -1.99 -5.72 -0.56
N LEU A 18 -1.15 -6.67 -0.92
CA LEU A 18 0.26 -6.60 -0.55
C LEU A 18 1.00 -5.90 -1.66
N HIS A 19 1.73 -4.85 -1.30
CA HIS A 19 2.48 -4.06 -2.26
C HIS A 19 3.97 -4.17 -1.98
N SER A 20 4.75 -4.22 -3.04
CA SER A 20 6.19 -4.35 -2.96
C SER A 20 6.84 -3.01 -3.25
N PHE A 21 7.82 -2.64 -2.43
CA PHE A 21 8.53 -1.40 -2.57
C PHE A 21 10.03 -1.66 -2.55
N LEU A 22 10.75 -0.80 -3.22
CA LEU A 22 12.21 -0.81 -3.18
C LEU A 22 12.65 0.35 -2.29
N LEU A 23 13.41 0.02 -1.26
CA LEU A 23 14.01 1.03 -0.41
C LEU A 23 15.43 1.27 -0.87
N SER A 24 15.81 2.52 -0.99
CA SER A 24 17.19 2.84 -1.34
C SER A 24 17.66 4.00 -0.49
N GLU A 25 18.94 3.98 -0.19
CA GLU A 25 19.57 4.98 0.62
C GLU A 25 20.98 5.17 0.09
N LEU A 26 21.41 6.41 0.04
CA LEU A 26 22.72 6.71 -0.51
C LEU A 26 23.80 5.96 0.25
N GLY A 27 24.64 5.25 -0.49
CA GLY A 27 25.74 4.53 0.10
C GLY A 27 25.42 3.14 0.61
N THR A 28 24.18 2.67 0.43
CA THR A 28 23.81 1.33 0.85
C THR A 28 23.11 0.62 -0.28
N GLN A 29 22.98 -0.70 -0.13
CA GLN A 29 22.28 -1.51 -1.11
C GLN A 29 20.77 -1.29 -0.98
N SER A 30 20.10 -1.35 -2.12
CA SER A 30 18.65 -1.31 -2.13
C SER A 30 18.09 -2.58 -1.55
N ARG A 31 16.89 -2.48 -0.99
CA ARG A 31 16.25 -3.59 -0.33
C ARG A 31 14.76 -3.57 -0.62
N LYS A 32 14.15 -4.73 -0.80
CA LYS A 32 12.71 -4.83 -1.04
C LYS A 32 11.99 -5.02 0.28
N VAL A 33 10.84 -4.36 0.40
CA VAL A 33 9.95 -4.51 1.54
C VAL A 33 8.54 -4.64 1.02
N LYS A 34 7.65 -5.15 1.85
CA LYS A 34 6.25 -5.36 1.49
C LYS A 34 5.36 -4.79 2.58
N TYR A 35 4.30 -4.13 2.16
CA TYR A 35 3.33 -3.57 3.08
C TYR A 35 1.92 -3.76 2.56
N TRP A 36 1.00 -4.02 3.46
CA TRP A 36 -0.40 -4.16 3.13
C TRP A 36 -1.07 -2.80 3.10
N GLY A 37 -1.97 -2.60 2.17
CA GLY A 37 -2.77 -1.39 2.09
C GLY A 37 -3.91 -1.61 1.12
N PHE A 38 -4.98 -0.85 1.29
CA PHE A 38 -6.12 -0.94 0.37
C PHE A 38 -5.76 -0.39 -0.99
N SER A 39 -4.79 0.50 -1.05
CA SER A 39 -4.35 1.07 -2.30
C SER A 39 -2.84 1.23 -2.27
N LYS A 40 -2.28 1.54 -3.43
CA LYS A 40 -0.86 1.81 -3.53
C LYS A 40 -0.47 2.99 -2.65
N ASP A 41 -1.30 4.03 -2.65
CA ASP A 41 -0.99 5.22 -1.86
C ASP A 41 -0.99 4.93 -0.38
N GLU A 42 -1.94 4.15 0.08
CA GLU A 42 -1.99 3.80 1.50
C GLU A 42 -0.76 2.99 1.90
N ALA A 43 -0.40 2.01 1.09
CA ALA A 43 0.78 1.20 1.37
C ALA A 43 2.05 2.04 1.32
N TYR A 44 2.10 3.00 0.39
CA TYR A 44 3.25 3.89 0.29
C TYR A 44 3.38 4.76 1.55
N ILE A 45 2.27 5.29 2.02
CA ILE A 45 2.29 6.11 3.23
C ILE A 45 2.81 5.30 4.40
N LYS A 46 2.38 4.05 4.49
CA LYS A 46 2.85 3.18 5.54
C LYS A 46 4.35 2.92 5.43
N ALA A 47 4.81 2.65 4.22
CA ALA A 47 6.24 2.43 3.98
C ALA A 47 7.04 3.67 4.36
N LYS A 48 6.55 4.85 3.98
CA LYS A 48 7.24 6.08 4.28
C LYS A 48 7.28 6.34 5.78
N SER A 49 6.21 5.99 6.47
CA SER A 49 6.15 6.14 7.91
C SER A 49 7.18 5.27 8.61
N MET A 50 7.41 4.07 8.08
CA MET A 50 8.37 3.15 8.68
C MET A 50 9.80 3.45 8.29
N HIS A 51 9.99 4.10 7.15
CA HIS A 51 11.33 4.39 6.62
C HIS A 51 11.40 5.85 6.17
N PRO A 52 11.30 6.80 7.11
CA PRO A 52 11.13 8.21 6.72
C PRO A 52 12.31 8.82 6.00
N GLU A 53 13.49 8.25 6.17
CA GLU A 53 14.69 8.85 5.57
C GLU A 53 15.16 8.11 4.32
N LYS A 54 14.40 7.14 3.85
CA LYS A 54 14.80 6.38 2.69
C LYS A 54 13.99 6.77 1.48
N ASN A 55 14.56 6.55 0.32
CA ASN A 55 13.83 6.71 -0.92
C ASN A 55 13.01 5.45 -1.14
N ILE A 56 11.76 5.62 -1.50
CA ILE A 56 10.83 4.51 -1.61
C ILE A 56 10.25 4.52 -3.02
N LEU A 57 10.37 3.38 -3.69
CA LEU A 57 9.81 3.21 -5.02
C LEU A 57 8.83 2.05 -4.98
N TRP A 58 7.59 2.31 -5.38
CA TRP A 58 6.60 1.25 -5.50
C TRP A 58 6.96 0.37 -6.68
N LEU A 59 6.97 -0.93 -6.49
CA LEU A 59 7.33 -1.86 -7.55
C LEU A 59 6.10 -2.51 -8.16
N LYS A 60 5.29 -3.16 -7.35
CA LYS A 60 4.11 -3.83 -7.87
C LYS A 60 3.21 -4.29 -6.74
N GLU A 61 2.00 -4.62 -7.12
CA GLU A 61 1.05 -5.25 -6.22
C GLU A 61 1.26 -6.76 -6.33
N LEU A 62 1.35 -7.42 -5.19
CA LEU A 62 1.68 -8.84 -5.16
C LEU A 62 0.45 -9.71 -5.01
N VAL A 63 -0.56 -9.21 -4.31
CA VAL A 63 -1.77 -10.00 -4.06
C VAL A 63 -2.98 -9.13 -4.24
#